data_6f9bce6c52d629ab3b5a80953a03ab28
#
_entry.id   6f9bce6c52d629ab3b5a80953a03ab28
#
_cell.length_a   1.000
_cell.length_b   1.000
_cell.length_c   1.000
_cell.angle_alpha   90.00
_cell.angle_beta   90.00
_cell.angle_gamma   90.00
#
_symmetry.space_group_name_H-M   'P 1'
#
loop_
_entity.id
_entity.type
_entity.pdbx_description
1 polymer ?
#
loop_
_entity_poly.entity_id
_entity_poly.type
_entity_poly.pdbx_seq_one_letter_code
_entity_poly.pdbx_strand_id
1 'polypeptide(L)'
;MSDYRIETKCVQAGYTPGNGEPRQIPIIQSTTFKYATSEDMGKLFDLEASGYFYSRLQNPTCDHVAAKIAALEGGSAAMLTGSGQAANFMALFNICEAGSHIVASSSIYGGTFNLIAVTLKKMGIASTFVSPNATDDEIDRAFRPNTRAMFGETIANPALTVLDIEKFAQAAHRHGVPLIVDNKIGRAHV
;
A
#
# COMPACT_ATOMS: atom_id res chain seq x y z
N MET A 1 -8.39 -10.66 -17.54
CA MET A 1 -9.21 -10.59 -16.29
C MET A 1 -9.85 -9.20 -16.03
N SER A 2 -9.59 -8.18 -16.88
CA SER A 2 -10.19 -6.85 -16.74
C SER A 2 -11.73 -6.85 -16.82
N ASP A 3 -12.32 -7.77 -17.56
CA ASP A 3 -13.75 -7.76 -17.89
C ASP A 3 -14.62 -8.60 -16.94
N TYR A 4 -14.04 -9.23 -15.93
CA TYR A 4 -14.80 -9.99 -14.95
C TYR A 4 -15.49 -9.09 -13.94
N ARG A 5 -16.73 -9.49 -13.53
CA ARG A 5 -17.42 -8.86 -12.40
C ARG A 5 -16.61 -9.02 -11.11
N ILE A 6 -16.84 -8.12 -10.16
CA ILE A 6 -16.11 -8.11 -8.89
C ILE A 6 -16.20 -9.45 -8.14
N GLU A 7 -17.37 -10.09 -8.16
CA GLU A 7 -17.60 -11.38 -7.51
C GLU A 7 -16.72 -12.47 -8.13
N THR A 8 -16.57 -12.48 -9.46
CA THR A 8 -15.68 -13.41 -10.16
C THR A 8 -14.22 -13.12 -9.84
N LYS A 9 -13.82 -11.84 -9.77
CA LYS A 9 -12.47 -11.44 -9.36
C LYS A 9 -12.15 -11.90 -7.95
N CYS A 10 -13.08 -11.78 -7.01
CA CYS A 10 -12.92 -12.27 -5.62
C CYS A 10 -12.54 -13.76 -5.57
N VAL A 11 -13.07 -14.56 -6.47
CA VAL A 11 -12.81 -16.02 -6.53
C VAL A 11 -11.59 -16.34 -7.40
N GLN A 12 -11.53 -15.78 -8.61
CA GLN A 12 -10.62 -16.24 -9.67
C GLN A 12 -9.31 -15.44 -9.80
N ALA A 13 -9.28 -14.17 -9.35
CA ALA A 13 -8.11 -13.32 -9.56
C ALA A 13 -6.90 -13.73 -8.71
N GLY A 14 -5.71 -13.40 -9.17
CA GLY A 14 -4.45 -13.54 -8.45
C GLY A 14 -3.78 -14.90 -8.58
N TYR A 15 -4.47 -15.94 -9.06
CA TYR A 15 -3.90 -17.27 -9.26
C TYR A 15 -4.51 -17.97 -10.47
N THR A 16 -3.66 -18.50 -11.31
CA THR A 16 -4.07 -19.35 -12.43
C THR A 16 -3.32 -20.68 -12.30
N PRO A 17 -4.02 -21.78 -11.92
CA PRO A 17 -3.37 -23.06 -11.76
C PRO A 17 -2.91 -23.63 -13.11
N GLY A 18 -1.74 -24.23 -13.11
CA GLY A 18 -1.23 -25.02 -14.21
C GLY A 18 -1.87 -26.41 -14.30
N ASN A 19 -1.41 -27.22 -15.26
CA ASN A 19 -1.91 -28.59 -15.43
C ASN A 19 -1.53 -29.47 -14.22
N GLY A 20 -2.55 -30.01 -13.53
CA GLY A 20 -2.35 -30.84 -12.33
C GLY A 20 -2.11 -30.06 -11.04
N GLU A 21 -2.14 -28.73 -11.08
CA GLU A 21 -2.01 -27.89 -9.88
C GLU A 21 -3.34 -27.71 -9.14
N PRO A 22 -3.29 -27.42 -7.81
CA PRO A 22 -4.47 -27.14 -7.03
C PRO A 22 -5.25 -25.95 -7.58
N ARG A 23 -6.57 -26.00 -7.53
CA ARG A 23 -7.44 -24.87 -7.94
C ARG A 23 -7.39 -23.71 -6.95
N GLN A 24 -7.10 -23.98 -5.69
CA GLN A 24 -6.96 -22.98 -4.64
C GLN A 24 -5.50 -22.61 -4.47
N ILE A 25 -5.24 -21.37 -4.09
CA ILE A 25 -3.89 -20.91 -3.76
C ILE A 25 -3.31 -21.78 -2.65
N PRO A 26 -2.21 -22.50 -2.86
CA PRO A 26 -1.56 -23.29 -1.82
C PRO A 26 -0.99 -22.39 -0.73
N ILE A 27 -1.05 -22.86 0.53
CA ILE A 27 -0.35 -22.22 1.64
C ILE A 27 1.07 -22.78 1.69
N ILE A 28 2.04 -21.99 1.27
CA ILE A 28 3.45 -22.37 1.21
C ILE A 28 4.18 -21.82 2.44
N GLN A 29 4.41 -22.70 3.42
CA GLN A 29 5.09 -22.38 4.68
C GLN A 29 6.60 -22.74 4.61
N SER A 30 7.24 -22.47 3.50
CA SER A 30 8.68 -22.71 3.35
C SER A 30 9.47 -21.41 3.51
N THR A 31 10.59 -21.45 4.19
CA THR A 31 11.53 -20.33 4.27
C THR A 31 12.41 -20.27 3.02
N THR A 32 12.83 -21.42 2.50
CA THR A 32 13.75 -21.55 1.37
C THR A 32 13.16 -22.47 0.31
N PHE A 33 13.67 -22.37 -0.91
CA PHE A 33 13.24 -23.14 -2.05
C PHE A 33 14.44 -23.86 -2.68
N LYS A 34 14.22 -25.08 -3.19
CA LYS A 34 15.27 -25.91 -3.77
C LYS A 34 15.35 -25.69 -5.27
N TYR A 35 16.54 -25.57 -5.77
CA TYR A 35 16.88 -25.59 -7.21
C TYR A 35 17.74 -26.80 -7.54
N ALA A 36 17.74 -27.23 -8.80
CA ALA A 36 18.50 -28.39 -9.25
C ALA A 36 20.01 -28.10 -9.27
N THR A 37 20.40 -26.90 -9.65
CA THR A 37 21.80 -26.46 -9.76
C THR A 37 22.03 -25.12 -9.07
N SER A 38 23.29 -24.82 -8.73
CA SER A 38 23.70 -23.49 -8.24
C SER A 38 23.59 -22.41 -9.32
N GLU A 39 23.76 -22.79 -10.58
CA GLU A 39 23.59 -21.88 -11.72
C GLU A 39 22.15 -21.40 -11.86
N ASP A 40 21.16 -22.30 -11.70
CA ASP A 40 19.75 -21.92 -11.72
C ASP A 40 19.42 -20.93 -10.59
N MET A 41 19.99 -21.14 -9.42
CA MET A 41 19.83 -20.19 -8.31
C MET A 41 20.58 -18.88 -8.56
N GLY A 42 21.78 -18.92 -9.14
CA GLY A 42 22.57 -17.73 -9.50
C GLY A 42 21.79 -16.77 -10.40
N LYS A 43 21.09 -17.28 -11.41
CA LYS A 43 20.25 -16.46 -12.31
C LYS A 43 19.15 -15.67 -11.60
N LEU A 44 18.66 -16.14 -10.44
CA LEU A 44 17.69 -15.37 -9.66
C LEU A 44 18.34 -14.15 -9.00
N PHE A 45 19.58 -14.30 -8.51
CA PHE A 45 20.33 -13.20 -7.90
C PHE A 45 20.79 -12.19 -8.95
N ASP A 46 21.08 -12.66 -10.16
CA ASP A 46 21.47 -11.83 -11.31
C ASP A 46 20.25 -11.21 -12.02
N LEU A 47 19.03 -11.49 -11.53
CA LEU A 47 17.75 -11.04 -12.11
C LEU A 47 17.52 -11.50 -13.55
N GLU A 48 18.19 -12.58 -13.97
CA GLU A 48 18.06 -13.19 -15.30
C GLU A 48 16.89 -14.21 -15.36
N ALA A 49 16.42 -14.67 -14.19
CA ALA A 49 15.28 -15.57 -14.06
C ALA A 49 14.34 -15.12 -12.95
N SER A 50 13.06 -15.48 -13.06
CA SER A 50 12.08 -15.28 -12.00
C SER A 50 11.90 -16.56 -11.20
N GLY A 51 11.72 -16.43 -9.87
CA GLY A 51 11.50 -17.57 -9.00
C GLY A 51 11.58 -17.19 -7.53
N TYR A 52 11.30 -18.17 -6.68
CA TYR A 52 11.30 -18.00 -5.23
C TYR A 52 12.53 -18.68 -4.64
N PHE A 53 13.29 -18.01 -3.81
CA PHE A 53 14.44 -18.61 -3.11
C PHE A 53 14.40 -18.39 -1.59
N TYR A 54 13.75 -17.32 -1.13
CA TYR A 54 13.64 -17.02 0.30
C TYR A 54 12.36 -16.24 0.62
N SER A 55 11.53 -16.74 1.53
CA SER A 55 10.18 -16.18 1.82
C SER A 55 10.18 -14.77 2.42
N ARG A 56 11.28 -14.30 3.02
CA ARG A 56 11.39 -12.90 3.45
C ARG A 56 11.32 -11.93 2.25
N LEU A 57 11.81 -12.34 1.09
CA LEU A 57 11.81 -11.53 -0.12
C LEU A 57 10.54 -11.75 -0.94
N GLN A 58 10.21 -13.01 -1.19
CA GLN A 58 9.04 -13.39 -1.97
C GLN A 58 8.51 -14.75 -1.53
N ASN A 59 7.19 -14.89 -1.51
CA ASN A 59 6.52 -16.17 -1.24
C ASN A 59 5.31 -16.32 -2.15
N PRO A 60 5.11 -17.48 -2.81
CA PRO A 60 4.01 -17.66 -3.76
C PRO A 60 2.64 -17.34 -3.18
N THR A 61 2.36 -17.74 -1.92
CA THR A 61 1.09 -17.44 -1.26
C THR A 61 0.86 -15.94 -1.13
N CYS A 62 1.88 -15.20 -0.68
CA CYS A 62 1.79 -13.75 -0.53
C CYS A 62 1.61 -13.06 -1.89
N ASP A 63 2.35 -13.49 -2.89
CA ASP A 63 2.29 -12.89 -4.24
C ASP A 63 0.94 -13.12 -4.91
N HIS A 64 0.36 -14.31 -4.77
CA HIS A 64 -0.99 -14.58 -5.29
C HIS A 64 -2.07 -13.75 -4.59
N VAL A 65 -1.97 -13.59 -3.26
CA VAL A 65 -2.90 -12.73 -2.50
C VAL A 65 -2.72 -11.27 -2.90
N ALA A 66 -1.48 -10.79 -3.01
CA ALA A 66 -1.18 -9.43 -3.48
C ALA A 66 -1.75 -9.18 -4.88
N ALA A 67 -1.52 -10.11 -5.82
CA ALA A 67 -2.07 -10.02 -7.18
C ALA A 67 -3.61 -9.99 -7.19
N LYS A 68 -4.27 -10.73 -6.30
CA LYS A 68 -5.74 -10.69 -6.14
C LYS A 68 -6.20 -9.31 -5.66
N ILE A 69 -5.54 -8.75 -4.64
CA ILE A 69 -5.87 -7.42 -4.12
C ILE A 69 -5.67 -6.36 -5.19
N ALA A 70 -4.55 -6.39 -5.91
CA ALA A 70 -4.30 -5.48 -7.03
C ALA A 70 -5.41 -5.57 -8.09
N ALA A 71 -5.87 -6.77 -8.44
CA ALA A 71 -6.95 -6.95 -9.41
C ALA A 71 -8.31 -6.44 -8.91
N LEU A 72 -8.58 -6.54 -7.61
CA LEU A 72 -9.81 -6.04 -6.99
C LEU A 72 -9.85 -4.52 -6.91
N GLU A 73 -8.71 -3.90 -6.60
CA GLU A 73 -8.55 -2.45 -6.49
C GLU A 73 -8.28 -1.77 -7.85
N GLY A 74 -8.09 -2.54 -8.91
CA GLY A 74 -7.70 -1.99 -10.22
C GLY A 74 -6.29 -1.41 -10.24
N GLY A 75 -5.46 -1.78 -9.26
CA GLY A 75 -4.08 -1.31 -9.10
C GLY A 75 -3.09 -2.06 -9.99
N SER A 76 -1.94 -1.46 -10.22
CA SER A 76 -0.84 -2.05 -11.00
C SER A 76 -0.15 -3.20 -10.25
N ALA A 77 -0.03 -3.09 -8.93
CA ALA A 77 0.58 -4.08 -8.05
C ALA A 77 0.09 -3.90 -6.61
N ALA A 78 0.36 -4.90 -5.77
CA ALA A 78 0.16 -4.81 -4.32
C ALA A 78 1.31 -5.52 -3.60
N MET A 79 1.52 -5.17 -2.34
CA MET A 79 2.47 -5.81 -1.45
C MET A 79 1.81 -6.06 -0.09
N LEU A 80 2.06 -7.23 0.48
CA LEU A 80 1.56 -7.56 1.81
C LEU A 80 2.56 -7.15 2.89
N THR A 81 2.05 -6.63 3.99
CA THR A 81 2.82 -6.28 5.18
C THR A 81 2.25 -6.95 6.42
N GLY A 82 3.04 -7.04 7.49
CA GLY A 82 2.64 -7.67 8.74
C GLY A 82 1.60 -6.87 9.55
N SER A 83 1.30 -5.62 9.16
CA SER A 83 0.29 -4.78 9.79
C SER A 83 -0.09 -3.60 8.91
N GLY A 84 -1.29 -3.01 9.12
CA GLY A 84 -1.68 -1.78 8.44
C GLY A 84 -0.76 -0.61 8.75
N GLN A 85 -0.21 -0.55 9.97
CA GLN A 85 0.74 0.49 10.33
C GLN A 85 2.07 0.35 9.57
N ALA A 86 2.51 -0.89 9.31
CA ALA A 86 3.66 -1.15 8.44
C ALA A 86 3.36 -0.74 6.99
N ALA A 87 2.13 -0.98 6.51
CA ALA A 87 1.72 -0.52 5.18
C ALA A 87 1.77 1.01 5.07
N ASN A 88 1.22 1.73 6.04
CA ASN A 88 1.24 3.19 6.07
C ASN A 88 2.69 3.73 6.12
N PHE A 89 3.53 3.14 6.97
CA PHE A 89 4.94 3.50 7.04
C PHE A 89 5.65 3.29 5.70
N MET A 90 5.53 2.09 5.13
CA MET A 90 6.20 1.74 3.87
C MET A 90 5.73 2.61 2.70
N ALA A 91 4.41 2.88 2.59
CA ALA A 91 3.87 3.71 1.54
C ALA A 91 4.43 5.15 1.60
N LEU A 92 4.48 5.74 2.79
CA LEU A 92 5.01 7.09 2.99
C LEU A 92 6.54 7.13 2.84
N PHE A 93 7.25 6.19 3.47
CA PHE A 93 8.71 6.18 3.49
C PHE A 93 9.32 5.86 2.12
N ASN A 94 8.60 5.13 1.27
CA ASN A 94 9.04 4.82 -0.10
C ASN A 94 9.17 6.07 -0.99
N ILE A 95 8.37 7.10 -0.73
CA ILE A 95 8.32 8.32 -1.57
C ILE A 95 8.83 9.57 -0.84
N CYS A 96 9.06 9.48 0.47
CA CYS A 96 9.56 10.58 1.29
C CYS A 96 10.96 10.27 1.81
N GLU A 97 11.81 11.29 1.82
CA GLU A 97 13.16 11.28 2.40
C GLU A 97 13.33 12.44 3.38
N ALA A 98 14.46 12.50 4.07
CA ALA A 98 14.75 13.66 4.95
C ALA A 98 14.67 14.96 4.13
N GLY A 99 13.95 15.94 4.67
CA GLY A 99 13.64 17.19 3.98
C GLY A 99 12.31 17.18 3.22
N SER A 100 11.64 16.04 3.07
CA SER A 100 10.30 15.96 2.47
C SER A 100 9.22 16.50 3.39
N HIS A 101 8.06 16.79 2.79
CA HIS A 101 6.86 17.25 3.49
C HIS A 101 5.64 16.42 3.07
N ILE A 102 4.73 16.17 4.01
CA ILE A 102 3.47 15.44 3.82
C ILE A 102 2.32 16.35 4.24
N VAL A 103 1.26 16.44 3.41
CA VAL A 103 -0.04 16.99 3.81
C VAL A 103 -0.94 15.83 4.23
N ALA A 104 -1.53 15.89 5.42
CA ALA A 104 -2.38 14.80 5.91
C ALA A 104 -3.71 15.32 6.45
N SER A 105 -4.78 14.52 6.32
CA SER A 105 -6.01 14.79 7.04
C SER A 105 -5.76 14.75 8.54
N SER A 106 -6.34 15.70 9.30
CA SER A 106 -6.27 15.69 10.76
C SER A 106 -7.17 14.63 11.40
N SER A 107 -8.15 14.12 10.65
CA SER A 107 -9.03 13.03 11.07
C SER A 107 -8.52 11.71 10.50
N ILE A 108 -7.61 11.08 11.23
CA ILE A 108 -7.02 9.77 10.92
C ILE A 108 -6.79 9.00 12.23
N TYR A 109 -6.57 7.69 12.13
CA TYR A 109 -6.23 6.85 13.27
C TYR A 109 -5.05 7.42 14.08
N GLY A 110 -5.18 7.44 15.41
CA GLY A 110 -4.18 8.04 16.30
C GLY A 110 -2.78 7.47 16.16
N GLY A 111 -2.64 6.17 15.86
CA GLY A 111 -1.35 5.55 15.57
C GLY A 111 -0.70 6.10 14.31
N THR A 112 -1.48 6.35 13.25
CA THR A 112 -1.00 6.96 12.00
C THR A 112 -0.71 8.45 12.18
N PHE A 113 -1.52 9.16 12.97
CA PHE A 113 -1.21 10.54 13.35
C PHE A 113 0.14 10.61 14.04
N ASN A 114 0.40 9.74 15.03
CA ASN A 114 1.68 9.68 15.73
C ASN A 114 2.84 9.28 14.81
N LEU A 115 2.61 8.35 13.88
CA LEU A 115 3.58 7.99 12.84
C LEU A 115 4.02 9.25 12.06
N ILE A 116 3.06 10.00 11.53
CA ILE A 116 3.33 11.17 10.68
C ILE A 116 3.88 12.34 11.49
N ALA A 117 3.23 12.69 12.62
CA ALA A 117 3.57 13.88 13.40
C ALA A 117 4.84 13.74 14.24
N VAL A 118 5.18 12.52 14.66
CA VAL A 118 6.27 12.28 15.61
C VAL A 118 7.38 11.42 15.01
N THR A 119 7.04 10.23 14.51
CA THR A 119 8.05 9.27 14.05
C THR A 119 8.74 9.76 12.78
N LEU A 120 7.98 10.10 11.75
CA LEU A 120 8.55 10.60 10.49
C LEU A 120 9.24 11.96 10.68
N LYS A 121 8.77 12.80 11.61
CA LYS A 121 9.46 14.05 11.96
C LYS A 121 10.87 13.81 12.50
N LYS A 122 11.07 12.76 13.31
CA LYS A 122 12.41 12.36 13.78
C LYS A 122 13.32 11.90 12.63
N MET A 123 12.75 11.46 11.52
CA MET A 123 13.45 11.07 10.30
C MET A 123 13.65 12.26 9.33
N GLY A 124 13.33 13.49 9.78
CA GLY A 124 13.50 14.69 8.96
C GLY A 124 12.37 14.95 7.96
N ILE A 125 11.24 14.26 8.06
CA ILE A 125 10.07 14.42 7.20
C ILE A 125 9.06 15.32 7.94
N ALA A 126 8.75 16.48 7.37
CA ALA A 126 7.78 17.42 7.95
C ALA A 126 6.34 17.08 7.53
N SER A 127 5.37 17.56 8.30
CA SER A 127 3.95 17.38 7.96
C SER A 127 3.11 18.61 8.28
N THR A 128 2.02 18.80 7.54
CA THR A 128 0.94 19.73 7.80
C THR A 128 -0.37 18.99 7.80
N PHE A 129 -1.18 19.16 8.85
CA PHE A 129 -2.50 18.55 8.95
C PHE A 129 -3.58 19.55 8.56
N VAL A 130 -4.55 19.08 7.76
CA VAL A 130 -5.72 19.86 7.32
C VAL A 130 -7.00 19.18 7.78
N SER A 131 -8.03 19.98 8.04
CA SER A 131 -9.35 19.42 8.35
C SER A 131 -9.89 18.63 7.15
N PRO A 132 -10.58 17.48 7.35
CA PRO A 132 -11.28 16.80 6.25
C PRO A 132 -12.36 17.67 5.61
N ASN A 133 -12.85 18.67 6.36
CA ASN A 133 -13.85 19.66 5.91
C ASN A 133 -13.21 20.97 5.41
N ALA A 134 -11.87 21.06 5.32
CA ALA A 134 -11.20 22.26 4.84
C ALA A 134 -11.65 22.63 3.42
N THR A 135 -11.68 23.91 3.12
CA THR A 135 -11.91 24.40 1.75
C THR A 135 -10.73 24.05 0.83
N ASP A 136 -10.93 24.10 -0.47
CA ASP A 136 -9.84 23.85 -1.44
C ASP A 136 -8.66 24.81 -1.21
N ASP A 137 -8.94 26.09 -0.95
CA ASP A 137 -7.92 27.10 -0.66
C ASP A 137 -7.12 26.78 0.62
N GLU A 138 -7.77 26.24 1.66
CA GLU A 138 -7.09 25.84 2.89
C GLU A 138 -6.21 24.63 2.67
N ILE A 139 -6.68 23.66 1.87
CA ILE A 139 -5.90 22.49 1.48
C ILE A 139 -4.69 22.93 0.66
N ASP A 140 -4.89 23.75 -0.37
CA ASP A 140 -3.81 24.21 -1.26
C ASP A 140 -2.72 24.98 -0.51
N ARG A 141 -3.10 25.81 0.48
CA ARG A 141 -2.11 26.51 1.33
C ARG A 141 -1.26 25.60 2.22
N ALA A 142 -1.68 24.37 2.46
CA ALA A 142 -0.91 23.40 3.22
C ALA A 142 0.25 22.79 2.42
N PHE A 143 0.21 22.87 1.09
CA PHE A 143 1.27 22.33 0.24
C PHE A 143 2.51 23.24 0.25
N ARG A 144 3.67 22.62 0.12
CA ARG A 144 4.99 23.25 0.05
C ARG A 144 5.73 22.72 -1.18
N PRO A 145 6.78 23.41 -1.67
CA PRO A 145 7.57 22.94 -2.81
C PRO A 145 8.19 21.53 -2.62
N ASN A 146 8.43 21.15 -1.37
CA ASN A 146 8.97 19.85 -0.97
C ASN A 146 7.90 18.83 -0.52
N THR A 147 6.61 19.10 -0.73
CA THR A 147 5.55 18.13 -0.48
C THR A 147 5.67 16.97 -1.46
N ARG A 148 5.63 15.73 -0.93
CA ARG A 148 5.77 14.50 -1.71
C ARG A 148 4.52 13.63 -1.71
N ALA A 149 3.64 13.80 -0.74
CA ALA A 149 2.41 13.02 -0.63
C ALA A 149 1.32 13.80 0.09
N MET A 150 0.08 13.45 -0.22
CA MET A 150 -1.07 13.71 0.61
C MET A 150 -1.58 12.40 1.22
N PHE A 151 -2.05 12.43 2.48
CA PHE A 151 -2.50 11.25 3.19
C PHE A 151 -3.89 11.47 3.80
N GLY A 152 -4.75 10.45 3.74
CA GLY A 152 -6.06 10.46 4.39
C GLY A 152 -6.51 9.06 4.77
N GLU A 153 -7.58 8.97 5.55
CA GLU A 153 -8.24 7.72 5.93
C GLU A 153 -9.71 7.79 5.52
N THR A 154 -10.22 6.75 4.87
CA THR A 154 -11.57 6.73 4.31
C THR A 154 -12.63 7.03 5.35
N ILE A 155 -12.57 6.38 6.51
CA ILE A 155 -13.40 6.68 7.68
C ILE A 155 -12.50 6.70 8.91
N ALA A 156 -12.37 7.88 9.50
CA ALA A 156 -11.46 8.10 10.61
C ALA A 156 -11.86 7.34 11.89
N ASN A 157 -10.88 6.71 12.54
CA ASN A 157 -11.05 6.05 13.82
C ASN A 157 -10.47 6.93 14.95
N PRO A 158 -11.23 7.35 15.98
CA PRO A 158 -12.62 6.96 16.29
C PRO A 158 -13.69 7.96 15.82
N ALA A 159 -13.30 9.05 15.15
CA ALA A 159 -14.20 10.18 14.87
C ALA A 159 -15.33 9.85 13.87
N LEU A 160 -15.23 8.75 13.12
CA LEU A 160 -16.17 8.32 12.07
C LEU A 160 -16.38 9.37 10.97
N THR A 161 -15.45 10.31 10.84
CA THR A 161 -15.47 11.31 9.77
C THR A 161 -15.12 10.63 8.45
N VAL A 162 -15.96 10.82 7.46
CA VAL A 162 -15.75 10.30 6.09
C VAL A 162 -14.92 11.30 5.31
N LEU A 163 -13.85 10.83 4.67
CA LEU A 163 -13.01 11.65 3.80
C LEU A 163 -13.67 11.81 2.43
N ASP A 164 -13.74 13.04 1.94
CA ASP A 164 -14.01 13.30 0.52
C ASP A 164 -12.75 12.97 -0.28
N ILE A 165 -12.63 11.69 -0.71
CA ILE A 165 -11.47 11.17 -1.42
C ILE A 165 -11.26 11.91 -2.73
N GLU A 166 -12.35 12.24 -3.46
CA GLU A 166 -12.25 12.92 -4.74
C GLU A 166 -11.65 14.31 -4.59
N LYS A 167 -12.13 15.09 -3.64
CA LYS A 167 -11.61 16.43 -3.31
C LYS A 167 -10.13 16.38 -2.94
N PHE A 168 -9.74 15.45 -2.06
CA PHE A 168 -8.36 15.28 -1.64
C PHE A 168 -7.46 14.81 -2.77
N ALA A 169 -7.95 13.91 -3.64
CA ALA A 169 -7.22 13.45 -4.82
C ALA A 169 -6.99 14.58 -5.82
N GLN A 170 -8.03 15.39 -6.10
CA GLN A 170 -7.91 16.55 -6.97
C GLN A 170 -6.89 17.54 -6.43
N ALA A 171 -6.91 17.84 -5.13
CA ALA A 171 -5.91 18.71 -4.50
C ALA A 171 -4.49 18.15 -4.64
N ALA A 172 -4.26 16.88 -4.29
CA ALA A 172 -2.96 16.22 -4.42
C ALA A 172 -2.45 16.27 -5.87
N HIS A 173 -3.30 15.94 -6.84
CA HIS A 173 -2.93 15.92 -8.25
C HIS A 173 -2.65 17.33 -8.83
N ARG A 174 -3.36 18.38 -8.39
CA ARG A 174 -3.03 19.76 -8.74
C ARG A 174 -1.61 20.14 -8.35
N HIS A 175 -1.12 19.58 -7.24
CA HIS A 175 0.24 19.79 -6.73
C HIS A 175 1.26 18.73 -7.20
N GLY A 176 0.86 17.83 -8.12
CA GLY A 176 1.74 16.82 -8.71
C GLY A 176 2.20 15.72 -7.75
N VAL A 177 1.44 15.46 -6.68
CA VAL A 177 1.75 14.42 -5.69
C VAL A 177 0.63 13.39 -5.59
N PRO A 178 0.92 12.14 -5.17
CA PRO A 178 -0.11 11.14 -4.96
C PRO A 178 -0.92 11.40 -3.68
N LEU A 179 -2.20 10.98 -3.70
CA LEU A 179 -2.98 10.76 -2.49
C LEU A 179 -2.81 9.30 -2.04
N ILE A 180 -2.41 9.09 -0.80
CA ILE A 180 -2.37 7.79 -0.13
C ILE A 180 -3.59 7.71 0.78
N VAL A 181 -4.39 6.65 0.65
CA VAL A 181 -5.61 6.46 1.44
C VAL A 181 -5.51 5.19 2.27
N ASP A 182 -5.59 5.32 3.58
CA ASP A 182 -5.82 4.19 4.48
C ASP A 182 -7.30 3.80 4.40
N ASN A 183 -7.57 2.71 3.68
CA ASN A 183 -8.93 2.17 3.48
C ASN A 183 -9.20 0.96 4.39
N LYS A 184 -8.56 0.87 5.52
CA LYS A 184 -8.74 -0.23 6.47
C LYS A 184 -10.00 -0.06 7.32
N ILE A 185 -11.17 -0.21 6.70
CA ILE A 185 -12.47 -0.19 7.38
C ILE A 185 -12.86 -1.61 7.74
N GLY A 186 -13.09 -1.89 9.04
CA GLY A 186 -13.71 -3.13 9.49
C GLY A 186 -12.90 -4.40 9.25
N ARG A 187 -11.67 -4.31 8.78
CA ARG A 187 -10.77 -5.44 8.62
C ARG A 187 -9.78 -5.62 9.76
N ALA A 188 -9.93 -4.84 10.81
CA ALA A 188 -9.18 -5.03 12.05
C ALA A 188 -9.83 -6.05 12.99
N HIS A 189 -10.90 -6.70 12.55
CA HIS A 189 -11.48 -7.80 13.29
C HIS A 189 -10.77 -9.07 12.88
N VAL A 190 -9.85 -9.41 13.66
CA VAL A 190 -9.29 -10.75 13.71
C VAL A 190 -9.83 -11.43 14.93
#